data_7e7c1d6a12bf242f25a71a7beafbcfec
#
_entry.id   7e7c1d6a12bf242f25a71a7beafbcfec
#
_cell.length_a   1.000
_cell.length_b   1.000
_cell.length_c   1.000
_cell.angle_alpha   90.00
_cell.angle_beta   90.00
_cell.angle_gamma   90.00
#
_symmetry.space_group_name_H-M   'P 1'
#
loop_
_entity.id
_entity.type
_entity.pdbx_description
1 polymer ?
#
loop_
_entity_poly.entity_id
_entity_poly.type
_entity_poly.pdbx_seq_one_letter_code
_entity_poly.pdbx_strand_id
1 'polypeptide(L)'
;MTAMSHYYTLQKYTNPSSRHTCPACGRQRCFTLYVDPDANPLHETVGRCDHESSCGYHRTPRQYFHDHPEHRHHCHPERSEGSFTRHARPDRASQGIIPQNLIPPPSATNHLITYLKTMIPSSAIDRIITDYRLASTPDQAIIFLQIDQDNQCRTGKIMQYNPTTGHRIKDPNKPGRINWLHSILKRRKQLTPNWQLTQCLFGEHLLPQHPDKTIALVESEKTAIICSAMMPQYLWLATGGKSGLTSERLSSLKGRKIIVFPDIDAFKDWQQKIFTFPHLDIRISRLLEDNATPADRAAHIDLADWIIQFLTNNK
;
A
#
# COMPACT_ATOMS: atom_id res chain seq x y z
N MET A 1 -12.49 4.20 20.55
CA MET A 1 -12.35 2.72 20.62
C MET A 1 -11.04 2.23 19.94
N THR A 2 -9.91 2.90 20.13
CA THR A 2 -8.71 2.70 19.27
C THR A 2 -7.42 2.33 20.03
N ALA A 3 -7.46 2.09 21.34
CA ALA A 3 -6.24 1.89 22.14
C ALA A 3 -5.80 0.42 22.31
N MET A 4 -6.66 -0.56 22.06
CA MET A 4 -6.36 -1.98 22.38
C MET A 4 -5.68 -2.76 21.23
N SER A 5 -5.79 -2.35 19.97
CA SER A 5 -5.21 -3.12 18.85
C SER A 5 -3.68 -2.97 18.73
N HIS A 6 -3.07 -2.02 19.43
CA HIS A 6 -1.62 -1.79 19.40
C HIS A 6 -0.86 -2.41 20.58
N TYR A 7 -1.56 -2.91 21.60
CA TYR A 7 -0.95 -3.55 22.76
C TYR A 7 -0.42 -4.94 22.42
N TYR A 8 -1.15 -5.71 21.58
CA TYR A 8 -0.75 -7.03 21.15
C TYR A 8 -0.10 -7.00 19.77
N THR A 9 1.06 -7.66 19.63
CA THR A 9 1.81 -7.79 18.37
C THR A 9 2.04 -9.25 18.02
N LEU A 10 2.25 -9.57 16.73
CA LEU A 10 2.63 -10.93 16.34
C LEU A 10 4.00 -11.27 16.92
N GLN A 11 4.10 -12.42 17.57
CA GLN A 11 5.32 -12.94 18.19
C GLN A 11 6.47 -13.02 17.15
N LYS A 12 7.61 -12.43 17.47
CA LYS A 12 8.79 -12.53 16.61
C LYS A 12 9.28 -13.98 16.52
N TYR A 13 9.72 -14.39 15.32
CA TYR A 13 10.37 -15.68 15.16
C TYR A 13 11.74 -15.66 15.84
N THR A 14 11.95 -16.54 16.80
CA THR A 14 13.24 -16.73 17.48
C THR A 14 13.81 -18.13 17.24
N ASN A 15 12.93 -19.15 17.24
CA ASN A 15 13.28 -20.54 17.03
C ASN A 15 12.02 -21.34 16.63
N PRO A 16 12.11 -22.63 16.25
CA PRO A 16 10.94 -23.43 15.86
C PRO A 16 9.85 -23.53 16.92
N SER A 17 10.15 -23.40 18.22
CA SER A 17 9.14 -23.42 19.30
C SER A 17 8.35 -22.12 19.42
N SER A 18 8.79 -21.03 18.76
CA SER A 18 8.00 -19.79 18.64
C SER A 18 6.87 -19.87 17.60
N ARG A 19 6.66 -21.04 17.01
CA ARG A 19 5.56 -21.33 16.09
C ARG A 19 4.69 -22.45 16.66
N HIS A 20 3.38 -22.23 16.59
CA HIS A 20 2.36 -23.10 17.18
C HIS A 20 1.61 -23.89 16.11
N THR A 21 0.75 -24.79 16.54
CA THR A 21 -0.17 -25.51 15.64
C THR A 21 -1.31 -24.58 15.23
N CYS A 22 -1.60 -24.50 13.94
CA CYS A 22 -2.70 -23.68 13.44
C CYS A 22 -4.06 -24.31 13.84
N PRO A 23 -4.96 -23.57 14.49
CA PRO A 23 -6.26 -24.09 14.91
C PRO A 23 -7.20 -24.42 13.75
N ALA A 24 -6.97 -23.85 12.57
CA ALA A 24 -7.82 -24.09 11.40
C ALA A 24 -7.34 -25.25 10.52
N CYS A 25 -6.03 -25.34 10.21
CA CYS A 25 -5.54 -26.40 9.32
C CYS A 25 -4.81 -27.53 10.05
N GLY A 26 -4.63 -27.47 11.38
CA GLY A 26 -3.99 -28.49 12.19
C GLY A 26 -2.48 -28.69 11.96
N ARG A 27 -1.87 -27.95 11.05
CA ARG A 27 -0.44 -28.06 10.75
C ARG A 27 0.39 -27.49 11.90
N GLN A 28 1.44 -28.21 12.26
CA GLN A 28 2.36 -27.81 13.32
C GLN A 28 3.37 -26.76 12.83
N ARG A 29 3.85 -25.92 13.75
CA ARG A 29 4.93 -24.95 13.53
C ARG A 29 4.67 -23.95 12.41
N CYS A 30 3.43 -23.56 12.22
CA CYS A 30 3.01 -22.62 11.18
C CYS A 30 2.06 -21.53 11.67
N PHE A 31 1.88 -21.38 12.98
CA PHE A 31 0.96 -20.42 13.55
C PHE A 31 1.68 -19.46 14.51
N THR A 32 1.54 -18.17 14.25
CA THR A 32 2.14 -17.09 15.02
C THR A 32 1.08 -16.46 15.90
N LEU A 33 1.27 -16.50 17.22
CA LEU A 33 0.35 -15.88 18.19
C LEU A 33 0.53 -14.37 18.29
N TYR A 34 -0.53 -13.67 18.69
CA TYR A 34 -0.44 -12.31 19.19
C TYR A 34 -0.08 -12.33 20.68
N VAL A 35 0.98 -11.58 21.04
CA VAL A 35 1.52 -11.48 22.38
C VAL A 35 1.53 -10.02 22.87
N ASP A 36 1.43 -9.83 24.19
CA ASP A 36 1.62 -8.56 24.84
C ASP A 36 3.11 -8.15 24.91
N PRO A 37 3.48 -6.98 25.46
CA PRO A 37 4.86 -6.54 25.60
C PRO A 37 5.74 -7.48 26.44
N ASP A 38 5.15 -8.26 27.34
CA ASP A 38 5.82 -9.23 28.21
C ASP A 38 5.89 -10.64 27.58
N ALA A 39 5.53 -10.75 26.29
CA ALA A 39 5.50 -11.97 25.49
C ALA A 39 4.45 -13.02 25.91
N ASN A 40 3.43 -12.63 26.69
CA ASN A 40 2.32 -13.52 27.00
C ASN A 40 1.32 -13.56 25.84
N PRO A 41 0.88 -14.74 25.39
CA PRO A 41 -0.10 -14.83 24.32
C PRO A 41 -1.49 -14.34 24.78
N LEU A 42 -2.20 -13.61 23.92
CA LEU A 42 -3.56 -13.16 24.19
C LEU A 42 -4.52 -14.35 24.34
N HIS A 43 -4.44 -15.26 23.39
CA HIS A 43 -5.20 -16.51 23.40
C HIS A 43 -4.62 -17.46 22.34
N GLU A 44 -4.73 -18.76 22.56
CA GLU A 44 -4.17 -19.80 21.67
C GLU A 44 -4.73 -19.81 20.24
N THR A 45 -5.91 -19.23 20.02
CA THR A 45 -6.54 -19.09 18.70
C THR A 45 -6.32 -17.71 18.06
N VAL A 46 -5.66 -16.77 18.74
CA VAL A 46 -5.48 -15.41 18.25
C VAL A 46 -4.09 -15.26 17.65
N GLY A 47 -4.03 -15.27 16.33
CA GLY A 47 -2.77 -15.32 15.61
C GLY A 47 -2.97 -15.43 14.11
N ARG A 48 -1.88 -15.70 13.40
CA ARG A 48 -1.84 -15.82 11.93
C ARG A 48 -1.13 -17.10 11.52
N CYS A 49 -1.74 -17.83 10.59
CA CYS A 49 -1.12 -19.00 9.93
C CYS A 49 -0.15 -18.52 8.84
N ASP A 50 1.04 -19.13 8.77
CA ASP A 50 2.04 -18.84 7.74
C ASP A 50 1.63 -19.36 6.34
N HIS A 51 0.65 -20.25 6.26
CA HIS A 51 0.08 -20.74 5.01
C HIS A 51 -1.03 -19.81 4.50
N GLU A 52 -0.70 -18.59 4.12
CA GLU A 52 -1.66 -17.56 3.73
C GLU A 52 -2.53 -17.97 2.53
N SER A 53 -1.95 -18.65 1.53
CA SER A 53 -2.65 -19.04 0.30
C SER A 53 -3.53 -20.31 0.44
N SER A 54 -3.21 -21.21 1.37
CA SER A 54 -3.90 -22.51 1.49
C SER A 54 -4.76 -22.64 2.74
N CYS A 55 -4.50 -21.85 3.79
CA CYS A 55 -5.26 -21.85 5.03
C CYS A 55 -5.91 -20.48 5.30
N GLY A 56 -5.15 -19.38 5.14
CA GLY A 56 -5.64 -18.01 5.30
C GLY A 56 -6.10 -17.65 6.73
N TYR A 57 -5.94 -18.53 7.72
CA TYR A 57 -6.43 -18.26 9.07
C TYR A 57 -5.66 -17.12 9.73
N HIS A 58 -6.38 -16.04 10.04
CA HIS A 58 -5.86 -14.88 10.75
C HIS A 58 -6.95 -14.31 11.66
N ARG A 59 -6.85 -14.57 12.96
CA ARG A 59 -7.72 -13.98 13.99
C ARG A 59 -6.95 -12.92 14.74
N THR A 60 -7.42 -11.67 14.61
CA THR A 60 -6.76 -10.50 15.22
C THR A 60 -7.26 -10.28 16.66
N PRO A 61 -6.49 -9.56 17.52
CA PRO A 61 -6.95 -9.15 18.86
C PRO A 61 -8.28 -8.39 18.81
N ARG A 62 -8.51 -7.56 17.79
CA ARG A 62 -9.76 -6.82 17.61
C ARG A 62 -10.96 -7.75 17.42
N GLN A 63 -10.81 -8.79 16.60
CA GLN A 63 -11.87 -9.79 16.40
C GLN A 63 -12.13 -10.57 17.68
N TYR A 64 -11.08 -10.97 18.39
CA TYR A 64 -11.20 -11.66 19.66
C TYR A 64 -11.98 -10.86 20.71
N PHE A 65 -11.62 -9.59 20.92
CA PHE A 65 -12.33 -8.71 21.87
C PHE A 65 -13.71 -8.27 21.40
N HIS A 66 -14.02 -8.40 20.11
CA HIS A 66 -15.38 -8.22 19.60
C HIS A 66 -16.27 -9.41 20.03
N ASP A 67 -15.73 -10.63 19.91
CA ASP A 67 -16.44 -11.86 20.24
C ASP A 67 -16.49 -12.11 21.76
N HIS A 68 -15.53 -11.55 22.51
CA HIS A 68 -15.36 -11.70 23.97
C HIS A 68 -15.27 -10.34 24.66
N PRO A 69 -16.37 -9.58 24.72
CA PRO A 69 -16.36 -8.24 25.33
C PRO A 69 -16.01 -8.26 26.83
N GLU A 70 -16.25 -9.35 27.53
CA GLU A 70 -15.91 -9.59 28.93
C GLU A 70 -14.39 -9.57 29.19
N HIS A 71 -13.57 -9.97 28.22
CA HIS A 71 -12.11 -9.96 28.37
C HIS A 71 -11.46 -8.58 28.17
N ARG A 72 -12.24 -7.54 27.90
CA ARG A 72 -11.73 -6.17 27.72
C ARG A 72 -11.26 -5.51 29.03
N HIS A 73 -11.72 -5.99 30.18
CA HIS A 73 -11.49 -5.33 31.47
C HIS A 73 -10.18 -5.72 32.17
N HIS A 74 -9.45 -6.72 31.73
CA HIS A 74 -8.21 -7.17 32.36
C HIS A 74 -6.92 -6.46 31.87
N CYS A 75 -7.00 -5.46 31.03
CA CYS A 75 -5.84 -4.81 30.41
C CYS A 75 -5.63 -3.34 30.85
N HIS A 76 -6.11 -2.94 32.03
CA HIS A 76 -5.74 -1.65 32.63
C HIS A 76 -4.78 -1.88 33.80
N PRO A 77 -3.51 -1.45 33.71
CA PRO A 77 -2.71 -1.25 34.92
C PRO A 77 -3.31 -0.10 35.70
N GLU A 78 -3.55 -0.33 36.99
CA GLU A 78 -3.98 0.71 37.96
C GLU A 78 -3.06 1.92 37.85
N ARG A 79 -3.67 3.11 37.71
CA ARG A 79 -2.97 4.38 37.78
C ARG A 79 -2.50 4.60 39.20
N SER A 80 -1.23 4.31 39.52
CA SER A 80 -0.55 4.95 40.61
C SER A 80 -0.21 6.39 40.21
N GLU A 81 -0.70 7.37 40.97
CA GLU A 81 -0.35 8.79 40.83
C GLU A 81 1.13 8.99 41.18
N GLY A 82 1.97 8.89 40.20
CA GLY A 82 3.38 9.27 40.22
C GLY A 82 3.62 10.30 39.13
N SER A 83 4.01 11.49 39.54
CA SER A 83 4.44 12.58 38.68
C SER A 83 5.56 12.14 37.75
N PHE A 84 5.20 11.70 36.53
CA PHE A 84 6.14 11.52 35.44
C PHE A 84 5.97 12.67 34.43
N THR A 85 7.03 13.44 34.27
CA THR A 85 7.21 14.38 33.18
C THR A 85 6.78 13.69 31.88
N ARG A 86 5.76 14.25 31.25
CA ARG A 86 5.27 13.82 29.91
C ARG A 86 6.42 13.98 28.94
N HIS A 87 7.15 12.91 28.67
CA HIS A 87 7.86 12.83 27.40
C HIS A 87 6.76 12.81 26.33
N ALA A 88 6.62 13.92 25.63
CA ALA A 88 5.74 14.04 24.48
C ALA A 88 6.01 12.84 23.58
N ARG A 89 5.00 11.99 23.35
CA ARG A 89 5.07 10.99 22.26
C ARG A 89 5.35 11.82 21.01
N PRO A 90 6.41 11.49 20.25
CA PRO A 90 6.66 12.21 19.00
C PRO A 90 5.37 12.14 18.19
N ASP A 91 4.91 13.29 17.76
CA ASP A 91 3.68 13.45 17.00
C ASP A 91 3.71 12.48 15.82
N ARG A 92 2.65 11.72 15.62
CA ARG A 92 2.55 10.71 14.54
C ARG A 92 2.83 11.33 13.17
N ALA A 93 2.65 12.65 13.05
CA ALA A 93 2.95 13.45 11.88
C ALA A 93 4.47 13.49 11.55
N SER A 94 5.35 13.44 12.55
CA SER A 94 6.81 13.52 12.35
C SER A 94 7.50 12.17 12.14
N GLN A 95 6.81 11.05 12.40
CA GLN A 95 7.37 9.71 12.22
C GLN A 95 7.26 9.26 10.75
N GLY A 96 8.32 8.67 10.22
CA GLY A 96 8.34 8.09 8.88
C GLY A 96 8.45 9.11 7.73
N ILE A 97 8.94 10.31 7.98
CA ILE A 97 9.23 11.32 6.96
C ILE A 97 10.65 11.12 6.44
N ILE A 98 10.82 11.13 5.13
CA ILE A 98 12.14 11.19 4.48
C ILE A 98 12.56 12.66 4.41
N PRO A 99 13.75 13.03 4.92
CA PRO A 99 14.28 14.39 4.82
C PRO A 99 14.34 14.89 3.37
N GLN A 100 13.97 16.16 3.14
CA GLN A 100 13.84 16.76 1.82
C GLN A 100 15.13 16.64 0.96
N ASN A 101 16.29 16.78 1.57
CA ASN A 101 17.59 16.65 0.90
C ASN A 101 17.93 15.21 0.46
N LEU A 102 17.14 14.21 0.88
CA LEU A 102 17.30 12.80 0.49
C LEU A 102 16.24 12.36 -0.53
N ILE A 103 15.33 13.25 -0.93
CA ILE A 103 14.30 12.97 -1.92
C ILE A 103 14.89 13.27 -3.30
N PRO A 104 14.92 12.28 -4.22
CA PRO A 104 15.41 12.54 -5.57
C PRO A 104 14.46 13.49 -6.31
N PRO A 105 15.02 14.43 -7.12
CA PRO A 105 14.21 15.36 -7.89
C PRO A 105 13.42 14.64 -8.99
N PRO A 106 12.33 15.26 -9.50
CA PRO A 106 11.62 14.75 -10.66
C PRO A 106 12.55 14.55 -11.86
N SER A 107 12.37 13.45 -12.58
CA SER A 107 13.23 13.07 -13.70
C SER A 107 12.47 12.29 -14.76
N ALA A 108 12.71 12.61 -16.02
CA ALA A 108 12.19 11.92 -17.19
C ALA A 108 13.09 10.75 -17.65
N THR A 109 14.26 10.59 -17.06
CA THR A 109 15.28 9.62 -17.51
C THR A 109 15.11 8.26 -16.87
N ASN A 110 13.99 7.58 -17.18
CA ASN A 110 13.77 6.20 -16.76
C ASN A 110 13.09 5.41 -17.88
N HIS A 111 13.26 4.10 -17.84
CA HIS A 111 12.79 3.19 -18.89
C HIS A 111 11.27 3.18 -19.06
N LEU A 112 10.48 3.37 -17.99
CA LEU A 112 9.03 3.43 -18.13
C LEU A 112 8.61 4.69 -18.91
N ILE A 113 9.16 5.85 -18.61
CA ILE A 113 8.87 7.10 -19.33
C ILE A 113 9.35 7.00 -20.79
N THR A 114 10.50 6.36 -21.06
CA THR A 114 10.96 6.08 -22.43
C THR A 114 9.92 5.29 -23.22
N TYR A 115 9.37 4.23 -22.62
CA TYR A 115 8.31 3.44 -23.24
C TYR A 115 7.04 4.26 -23.45
N LEU A 116 6.57 5.00 -22.45
CA LEU A 116 5.32 5.76 -22.53
C LEU A 116 5.36 6.88 -23.60
N LYS A 117 6.52 7.47 -23.83
CA LYS A 117 6.72 8.49 -24.91
C LYS A 117 6.45 7.95 -26.32
N THR A 118 6.45 6.63 -26.52
CA THR A 118 6.13 6.04 -27.84
C THR A 118 4.64 6.11 -28.16
N MET A 119 3.77 6.33 -27.17
CA MET A 119 2.31 6.22 -27.34
C MET A 119 1.51 7.37 -26.70
N ILE A 120 2.07 8.06 -25.73
CA ILE A 120 1.42 9.17 -24.98
C ILE A 120 2.02 10.50 -25.42
N PRO A 121 1.21 11.54 -25.68
CA PRO A 121 1.70 12.87 -26.07
C PRO A 121 2.68 13.46 -25.03
N SER A 122 3.73 14.15 -25.50
CA SER A 122 4.78 14.71 -24.63
C SER A 122 4.22 15.62 -23.55
N SER A 123 3.23 16.45 -23.85
CA SER A 123 2.59 17.35 -22.85
C SER A 123 1.93 16.58 -21.70
N ALA A 124 1.32 15.41 -21.98
CA ALA A 124 0.75 14.56 -20.94
C ALA A 124 1.85 13.84 -20.15
N ILE A 125 2.96 13.45 -20.78
CA ILE A 125 4.14 12.89 -20.12
C ILE A 125 4.76 13.91 -19.16
N ASP A 126 4.99 15.14 -19.61
CA ASP A 126 5.59 16.22 -18.79
C ASP A 126 4.70 16.54 -17.58
N ARG A 127 3.37 16.56 -17.80
CA ARG A 127 2.40 16.75 -16.72
C ARG A 127 2.50 15.64 -15.67
N ILE A 128 2.44 14.36 -16.05
CA ILE A 128 2.48 13.26 -15.05
C ILE A 128 3.83 13.21 -14.32
N ILE A 129 4.94 13.56 -14.96
CA ILE A 129 6.24 13.64 -14.29
C ILE A 129 6.21 14.71 -13.21
N THR A 130 5.66 15.87 -13.54
CA THR A 130 5.58 17.01 -12.61
C THR A 130 4.57 16.76 -11.50
N ASP A 131 3.34 16.38 -11.85
CA ASP A 131 2.26 16.19 -10.89
C ASP A 131 2.60 15.09 -9.88
N TYR A 132 3.06 13.93 -10.35
CA TYR A 132 3.38 12.80 -9.48
C TYR A 132 4.82 12.80 -8.96
N ARG A 133 5.62 13.83 -9.29
CA ARG A 133 7.04 13.95 -8.90
C ARG A 133 7.81 12.67 -9.19
N LEU A 134 7.61 12.10 -10.38
CA LEU A 134 8.29 10.88 -10.79
C LEU A 134 9.79 11.08 -10.81
N ALA A 135 10.53 10.23 -10.10
CA ALA A 135 11.98 10.34 -10.05
C ALA A 135 12.63 9.11 -10.68
N SER A 136 13.95 9.16 -10.87
CA SER A 136 14.71 8.08 -11.51
C SER A 136 15.95 7.72 -10.69
N THR A 137 16.34 6.47 -10.75
CA THR A 137 17.65 6.02 -10.26
C THR A 137 18.72 6.17 -11.37
N PRO A 138 20.02 6.13 -11.04
CA PRO A 138 21.09 6.16 -12.05
C PRO A 138 21.01 5.02 -13.08
N ASP A 139 20.49 3.85 -12.68
CA ASP A 139 20.24 2.68 -13.54
C ASP A 139 18.88 2.71 -14.22
N GLN A 140 18.26 3.91 -14.32
CA GLN A 140 17.02 4.19 -15.05
C GLN A 140 15.79 3.44 -14.55
N ALA A 141 15.79 2.98 -13.28
CA ALA A 141 14.56 2.57 -12.63
C ALA A 141 13.70 3.80 -12.29
N ILE A 142 12.39 3.67 -12.36
CA ILE A 142 11.48 4.71 -11.90
C ILE A 142 11.30 4.63 -10.38
N ILE A 143 11.16 5.80 -9.74
CA ILE A 143 10.82 5.94 -8.32
C ILE A 143 9.44 6.57 -8.22
N PHE A 144 8.48 5.82 -7.71
CA PHE A 144 7.14 6.28 -7.37
C PHE A 144 7.14 6.76 -5.92
N LEU A 145 7.25 8.07 -5.72
CA LEU A 145 7.26 8.66 -4.39
C LEU A 145 5.88 8.63 -3.75
N GLN A 146 5.79 8.15 -2.52
CA GLN A 146 4.61 8.28 -1.68
C GLN A 146 4.74 9.57 -0.87
N ILE A 147 4.01 10.58 -1.27
CA ILE A 147 3.98 11.91 -0.65
C ILE A 147 2.55 12.13 -0.16
N ASP A 148 2.38 12.46 1.11
CA ASP A 148 1.08 12.65 1.72
C ASP A 148 0.48 14.05 1.42
N GLN A 149 -0.75 14.29 1.87
CA GLN A 149 -1.46 15.56 1.67
C GLN A 149 -0.78 16.78 2.32
N ASP A 150 0.10 16.55 3.31
CA ASP A 150 0.91 17.59 3.96
C ASP A 150 2.25 17.79 3.25
N ASN A 151 2.38 17.22 2.04
CA ASN A 151 3.59 17.32 1.20
C ASN A 151 4.83 16.64 1.79
N GLN A 152 4.65 15.70 2.74
CA GLN A 152 5.74 14.96 3.35
C GLN A 152 6.00 13.64 2.61
N CYS A 153 7.25 13.42 2.19
CA CYS A 153 7.64 12.16 1.56
C CYS A 153 7.77 11.05 2.60
N ARG A 154 6.96 10.01 2.44
CA ARG A 154 6.93 8.84 3.34
C ARG A 154 7.86 7.73 2.89
N THR A 155 7.92 7.49 1.58
CA THR A 155 8.83 6.54 0.94
C THR A 155 8.78 6.69 -0.58
N GLY A 156 9.44 5.80 -1.31
CA GLY A 156 9.34 5.65 -2.76
C GLY A 156 9.52 4.20 -3.16
N LYS A 157 8.66 3.72 -4.04
CA LYS A 157 8.73 2.38 -4.63
C LYS A 157 9.59 2.43 -5.88
N ILE A 158 10.63 1.61 -5.95
CA ILE A 158 11.60 1.61 -7.04
C ILE A 158 11.35 0.40 -7.91
N MET A 159 11.10 0.62 -9.20
CA MET A 159 10.76 -0.44 -10.14
C MET A 159 11.49 -0.26 -11.46
N GLN A 160 11.97 -1.39 -12.01
CA GLN A 160 12.62 -1.43 -13.31
C GLN A 160 11.64 -1.94 -14.37
N TYR A 161 11.65 -1.27 -15.53
CA TYR A 161 10.81 -1.62 -16.68
C TYR A 161 11.66 -1.80 -17.94
N ASN A 162 11.17 -2.62 -18.85
CA ASN A 162 11.76 -2.73 -20.18
C ASN A 162 11.35 -1.52 -21.03
N PRO A 163 12.29 -0.75 -21.60
CA PRO A 163 11.99 0.47 -22.34
C PRO A 163 11.28 0.25 -23.67
N THR A 164 11.29 -0.99 -24.20
CA THR A 164 10.63 -1.35 -25.45
C THR A 164 9.23 -1.90 -25.23
N THR A 165 9.03 -2.73 -24.19
CA THR A 165 7.78 -3.45 -23.96
C THR A 165 6.91 -2.87 -22.83
N GLY A 166 7.48 -1.99 -21.98
CA GLY A 166 6.80 -1.47 -20.81
C GLY A 166 6.53 -2.51 -19.71
N HIS A 167 6.99 -3.74 -19.88
CA HIS A 167 6.85 -4.77 -18.86
C HIS A 167 7.84 -4.59 -17.71
N ARG A 168 7.38 -4.90 -16.50
CA ARG A 168 8.24 -4.89 -15.32
C ARG A 168 9.35 -5.92 -15.44
N ILE A 169 10.60 -5.49 -15.24
CA ILE A 169 11.75 -6.40 -15.13
C ILE A 169 11.77 -6.91 -13.69
N LYS A 170 11.70 -8.24 -13.53
CA LYS A 170 11.83 -8.94 -12.24
C LYS A 170 13.25 -9.51 -12.14
N ASP A 171 13.90 -9.32 -11.00
CA ASP A 171 15.17 -9.99 -10.70
C ASP A 171 14.94 -11.51 -10.72
N PRO A 172 15.57 -12.28 -11.59
CA PRO A 172 15.35 -13.73 -11.69
C PRO A 172 15.71 -14.46 -10.38
N ASN A 173 16.65 -13.92 -9.60
CA ASN A 173 17.05 -14.49 -8.31
C ASN A 173 16.13 -14.06 -7.15
N LYS A 174 15.32 -13.02 -7.34
CA LYS A 174 14.43 -12.44 -6.33
C LYS A 174 13.15 -11.88 -6.96
N PRO A 175 12.34 -12.72 -7.60
CA PRO A 175 11.24 -12.27 -8.50
C PRO A 175 10.17 -11.42 -7.81
N GLY A 176 9.97 -11.58 -6.52
CA GLY A 176 9.01 -10.78 -5.74
C GLY A 176 9.58 -9.51 -5.11
N ARG A 177 10.88 -9.27 -5.20
CA ARG A 177 11.51 -8.18 -4.47
C ARG A 177 11.25 -6.82 -5.12
N ILE A 178 10.65 -5.93 -4.35
CA ILE A 178 10.52 -4.51 -4.65
C ILE A 178 11.60 -3.77 -3.87
N ASN A 179 12.32 -2.85 -4.53
CA ASN A 179 13.21 -1.92 -3.84
C ASN A 179 12.42 -0.72 -3.34
N TRP A 180 12.84 -0.18 -2.20
CA TRP A 180 12.21 0.96 -1.57
C TRP A 180 13.26 2.02 -1.20
N LEU A 181 12.94 3.29 -1.43
CA LEU A 181 13.81 4.41 -1.09
C LEU A 181 14.24 4.36 0.38
N HIS A 182 13.27 4.22 1.31
CA HIS A 182 13.58 4.13 2.75
C HIS A 182 14.52 2.95 3.09
N SER A 183 14.41 1.82 2.39
CA SER A 183 15.29 0.66 2.63
C SER A 183 16.73 0.94 2.19
N ILE A 184 16.91 1.69 1.10
CA ILE A 184 18.23 2.13 0.64
C ILE A 184 18.83 3.13 1.64
N LEU A 185 18.04 4.13 2.06
CA LEU A 185 18.47 5.15 3.01
C LEU A 185 18.82 4.57 4.38
N LYS A 186 18.03 3.60 4.88
CA LYS A 186 18.37 2.86 6.11
C LYS A 186 19.71 2.13 6.01
N ARG A 187 19.95 1.40 4.90
CA ARG A 187 21.24 0.72 4.68
C ARG A 187 22.42 1.70 4.63
N ARG A 188 22.21 2.90 4.11
CA ARG A 188 23.20 3.98 4.08
C ARG A 188 23.31 4.75 5.39
N LYS A 189 22.53 4.38 6.43
CA LYS A 189 22.47 5.07 7.72
C LYS A 189 22.07 6.56 7.60
N GLN A 190 21.29 6.91 6.60
CA GLN A 190 20.83 8.29 6.33
C GLN A 190 19.48 8.60 7.00
N LEU A 191 18.80 7.60 7.55
CA LEU A 191 17.61 7.78 8.40
C LEU A 191 17.96 7.50 9.85
N THR A 192 17.23 8.16 10.77
CA THR A 192 17.43 7.97 12.21
C THR A 192 17.15 6.52 12.62
N PRO A 193 17.78 5.99 13.68
CA PRO A 193 17.53 4.63 14.15
C PRO A 193 16.07 4.34 14.46
N ASN A 194 15.33 5.34 14.95
CA ASN A 194 13.91 5.24 15.33
C ASN A 194 12.95 5.52 14.18
N TRP A 195 13.44 5.74 12.97
CA TRP A 195 12.59 6.00 11.82
C TRP A 195 11.70 4.79 11.51
N GLN A 196 10.39 5.00 11.46
CA GLN A 196 9.40 3.95 11.18
C GLN A 196 8.67 4.26 9.87
N LEU A 197 8.43 3.23 9.06
CA LEU A 197 7.70 3.37 7.82
C LEU A 197 6.22 3.69 8.10
N THR A 198 5.78 4.83 7.59
CA THR A 198 4.36 5.17 7.42
C THR A 198 4.10 5.34 5.94
N GLN A 199 3.13 4.60 5.40
CA GLN A 199 2.80 4.69 3.98
C GLN A 199 1.50 5.48 3.78
N CYS A 200 1.44 6.24 2.68
CA CYS A 200 0.25 6.91 2.18
C CYS A 200 -0.09 6.40 0.77
N LEU A 201 -1.16 6.89 0.17
CA LEU A 201 -1.48 6.58 -1.23
C LEU A 201 -0.48 7.26 -2.16
N PHE A 202 -0.13 6.60 -3.26
CA PHE A 202 0.60 7.26 -4.32
C PHE A 202 -0.29 8.33 -4.97
N GLY A 203 0.23 9.55 -5.14
CA GLY A 203 -0.51 10.71 -5.64
C GLY A 203 -1.31 11.47 -4.57
N GLU A 204 -1.26 11.08 -3.29
CA GLU A 204 -2.05 11.68 -2.21
C GLU A 204 -1.82 13.18 -2.05
N HIS A 205 -0.61 13.68 -2.30
CA HIS A 205 -0.26 15.10 -2.26
C HIS A 205 -1.01 15.97 -3.29
N LEU A 206 -1.68 15.35 -4.27
CA LEU A 206 -2.51 16.06 -5.24
C LEU A 206 -3.93 16.35 -4.72
N LEU A 207 -4.35 15.71 -3.63
CA LEU A 207 -5.70 15.89 -3.06
C LEU A 207 -6.05 17.36 -2.76
N PRO A 208 -5.17 18.15 -2.10
CA PRO A 208 -5.48 19.54 -1.81
C PRO A 208 -5.57 20.44 -3.07
N GLN A 209 -4.89 20.04 -4.15
CA GLN A 209 -4.86 20.79 -5.41
C GLN A 209 -6.10 20.52 -6.28
N HIS A 210 -6.83 19.44 -6.02
CA HIS A 210 -7.99 19.01 -6.79
C HIS A 210 -9.17 18.63 -5.88
N PRO A 211 -9.73 19.59 -5.11
CA PRO A 211 -10.78 19.30 -4.12
C PRO A 211 -12.07 18.70 -4.73
N ASP A 212 -12.39 19.08 -5.97
CA ASP A 212 -13.67 18.72 -6.61
C ASP A 212 -13.60 17.49 -7.52
N LYS A 213 -12.39 17.03 -7.88
CA LYS A 213 -12.25 15.86 -8.75
C LYS A 213 -12.68 14.59 -8.04
N THR A 214 -13.43 13.73 -8.75
CA THR A 214 -13.66 12.35 -8.32
C THR A 214 -12.32 11.60 -8.29
N ILE A 215 -12.07 10.90 -7.20
CA ILE A 215 -10.87 10.09 -7.02
C ILE A 215 -11.07 8.76 -7.75
N ALA A 216 -10.11 8.40 -8.60
CA ALA A 216 -9.99 7.10 -9.20
C ALA A 216 -8.82 6.35 -8.52
N LEU A 217 -9.11 5.21 -7.89
CA LEU A 217 -8.14 4.44 -7.11
C LEU A 217 -7.84 3.12 -7.80
N VAL A 218 -6.56 2.86 -8.07
CA VAL A 218 -6.03 1.63 -8.69
C VAL A 218 -5.02 0.92 -7.79
N GLU A 219 -4.61 -0.28 -8.17
CA GLU A 219 -3.59 -1.02 -7.43
C GLU A 219 -2.19 -0.44 -7.63
N SER A 220 -1.77 -0.25 -8.88
CA SER A 220 -0.39 0.05 -9.20
C SER A 220 -0.16 1.51 -9.54
N GLU A 221 1.02 2.00 -9.19
CA GLU A 221 1.48 3.34 -9.50
C GLU A 221 1.62 3.56 -11.03
N LYS A 222 2.05 2.52 -11.77
CA LYS A 222 2.10 2.54 -13.24
C LYS A 222 0.72 2.83 -13.83
N THR A 223 -0.29 2.10 -13.34
CA THR A 223 -1.67 2.27 -13.78
C THR A 223 -2.18 3.68 -13.48
N ALA A 224 -1.90 4.21 -12.29
CA ALA A 224 -2.32 5.56 -11.92
C ALA A 224 -1.77 6.64 -12.86
N ILE A 225 -0.47 6.61 -13.19
CA ILE A 225 0.12 7.63 -14.07
C ILE A 225 -0.34 7.52 -15.52
N ILE A 226 -0.52 6.30 -16.03
CA ILE A 226 -1.02 6.08 -17.40
C ILE A 226 -2.48 6.55 -17.51
N CYS A 227 -3.33 6.16 -16.56
CA CYS A 227 -4.70 6.61 -16.49
C CYS A 227 -4.80 8.13 -16.29
N SER A 228 -3.94 8.76 -15.50
CA SER A 228 -3.88 10.20 -15.35
C SER A 228 -3.54 10.91 -16.65
N ALA A 229 -2.61 10.34 -17.44
CA ALA A 229 -2.27 10.90 -18.74
C ALA A 229 -3.47 10.87 -19.71
N MET A 230 -4.24 9.79 -19.71
CA MET A 230 -5.30 9.50 -20.68
C MET A 230 -6.69 9.95 -20.24
N MET A 231 -6.96 9.99 -18.93
CA MET A 231 -8.25 10.35 -18.34
C MET A 231 -8.09 11.41 -17.25
N PRO A 232 -7.70 12.65 -17.61
CA PRO A 232 -7.35 13.71 -16.65
C PRO A 232 -8.56 14.29 -15.89
N GLN A 233 -9.79 13.89 -16.23
CA GLN A 233 -11.00 14.28 -15.51
C GLN A 233 -11.08 13.69 -14.10
N TYR A 234 -10.38 12.61 -13.82
CA TYR A 234 -10.25 12.01 -12.49
C TYR A 234 -8.95 12.43 -11.81
N LEU A 235 -8.91 12.31 -10.49
CA LEU A 235 -7.67 12.32 -9.72
C LEU A 235 -7.25 10.88 -9.45
N TRP A 236 -6.22 10.42 -10.13
CA TRP A 236 -5.74 9.04 -10.05
C TRP A 236 -4.77 8.85 -8.90
N LEU A 237 -5.10 7.91 -8.01
CA LEU A 237 -4.27 7.50 -6.89
C LEU A 237 -4.02 5.99 -6.95
N ALA A 238 -2.94 5.52 -6.30
CA ALA A 238 -2.69 4.08 -6.20
C ALA A 238 -2.47 3.63 -4.76
N THR A 239 -2.94 2.40 -4.47
CA THR A 239 -2.76 1.74 -3.17
C THR A 239 -1.37 1.14 -3.00
N GLY A 240 -0.62 0.96 -4.10
CA GLY A 240 0.70 0.34 -4.13
C GLY A 240 0.69 -1.19 -4.12
N GLY A 241 -0.49 -1.81 -4.24
CA GLY A 241 -0.70 -3.25 -4.35
C GLY A 241 -2.05 -3.71 -3.80
N LYS A 242 -2.45 -4.94 -4.11
CA LYS A 242 -3.75 -5.55 -3.77
C LYS A 242 -4.15 -5.41 -2.30
N SER A 243 -3.19 -5.57 -1.37
CA SER A 243 -3.41 -5.43 0.07
C SER A 243 -3.47 -3.99 0.56
N GLY A 244 -3.17 -3.01 -0.29
CA GLY A 244 -3.03 -1.60 0.09
C GLY A 244 -4.35 -0.87 0.32
N LEU A 245 -5.50 -1.45 0.01
CA LEU A 245 -6.82 -0.90 0.29
C LEU A 245 -7.14 -1.10 1.79
N THR A 246 -6.72 -0.16 2.63
CA THR A 246 -6.87 -0.21 4.10
C THR A 246 -7.51 1.05 4.65
N SER A 247 -8.22 0.96 5.78
CA SER A 247 -8.84 2.13 6.44
C SER A 247 -7.82 3.23 6.75
N GLU A 248 -6.59 2.85 7.09
CA GLU A 248 -5.53 3.80 7.41
C GLU A 248 -5.15 4.65 6.19
N ARG A 249 -4.92 4.00 5.03
CA ARG A 249 -4.55 4.71 3.79
C ARG A 249 -5.72 5.49 3.20
N LEU A 250 -6.95 4.98 3.35
CA LEU A 250 -8.14 5.64 2.83
C LEU A 250 -8.64 6.78 3.72
N SER A 251 -8.04 6.97 4.90
CA SER A 251 -8.46 8.03 5.84
C SER A 251 -8.32 9.45 5.26
N SER A 252 -7.34 9.66 4.37
CA SER A 252 -7.13 10.93 3.64
C SER A 252 -8.24 11.22 2.61
N LEU A 253 -9.05 10.22 2.26
CA LEU A 253 -10.11 10.33 1.24
C LEU A 253 -11.50 10.62 1.84
N LYS A 254 -11.59 10.86 3.15
CA LYS A 254 -12.86 11.14 3.81
C LYS A 254 -13.57 12.37 3.19
N GLY A 255 -14.85 12.23 2.89
CA GLY A 255 -15.66 13.30 2.27
C GLY A 255 -15.47 13.44 0.76
N ARG A 256 -14.68 12.58 0.11
CA ARG A 256 -14.44 12.58 -1.33
C ARG A 256 -15.25 11.48 -2.02
N LYS A 257 -15.64 11.73 -3.28
CA LYS A 257 -16.20 10.69 -4.16
C LYS A 257 -15.08 9.80 -4.67
N ILE A 258 -15.19 8.49 -4.50
CA ILE A 258 -14.15 7.52 -4.83
C ILE A 258 -14.72 6.46 -5.77
N ILE A 259 -14.01 6.18 -6.86
CA ILE A 259 -14.27 5.03 -7.72
C ILE A 259 -13.00 4.16 -7.68
N VAL A 260 -13.12 2.91 -7.24
CA VAL A 260 -12.03 1.95 -7.31
C VAL A 260 -12.08 1.20 -8.62
N PHE A 261 -10.92 1.05 -9.26
CA PHE A 261 -10.74 0.30 -10.51
C PHE A 261 -9.80 -0.88 -10.22
N PRO A 262 -10.35 -2.02 -9.79
CA PRO A 262 -9.54 -3.20 -9.49
C PRO A 262 -8.92 -3.78 -10.77
N ASP A 263 -7.77 -4.43 -10.59
CA ASP A 263 -7.23 -5.33 -11.60
C ASP A 263 -8.20 -6.51 -11.81
N ILE A 264 -8.10 -7.19 -12.93
CA ILE A 264 -9.10 -8.19 -13.35
C ILE A 264 -9.24 -9.36 -12.37
N ASP A 265 -8.17 -9.70 -11.65
CA ASP A 265 -8.14 -10.75 -10.64
C ASP A 265 -8.44 -10.26 -9.21
N ALA A 266 -8.62 -8.95 -9.04
CA ALA A 266 -8.87 -8.31 -7.74
C ALA A 266 -10.33 -7.87 -7.53
N PHE A 267 -11.18 -7.95 -8.56
CA PHE A 267 -12.54 -7.40 -8.52
C PHE A 267 -13.36 -7.92 -7.33
N LYS A 268 -13.45 -9.24 -7.15
CA LYS A 268 -14.25 -9.84 -6.07
C LYS A 268 -13.72 -9.47 -4.68
N ASP A 269 -12.39 -9.47 -4.51
CA ASP A 269 -11.75 -9.14 -3.24
C ASP A 269 -11.99 -7.66 -2.88
N TRP A 270 -11.85 -6.75 -3.86
CA TRP A 270 -12.08 -5.34 -3.64
C TRP A 270 -13.56 -5.01 -3.44
N GLN A 271 -14.45 -5.70 -4.16
CA GLN A 271 -15.89 -5.57 -3.98
C GLN A 271 -16.32 -5.90 -2.54
N GLN A 272 -15.80 -6.98 -1.96
CA GLN A 272 -16.08 -7.31 -0.56
C GLN A 272 -15.45 -6.30 0.38
N LYS A 273 -14.25 -5.83 0.06
CA LYS A 273 -13.48 -4.97 0.93
C LYS A 273 -14.05 -3.55 1.05
N ILE A 274 -14.64 -2.99 -0.01
CA ILE A 274 -15.23 -1.65 0.05
C ILE A 274 -16.41 -1.57 1.03
N PHE A 275 -17.13 -2.66 1.26
CA PHE A 275 -18.19 -2.72 2.28
C PHE A 275 -17.67 -2.54 3.71
N THR A 276 -16.38 -2.73 3.94
CA THR A 276 -15.77 -2.49 5.26
C THR A 276 -15.49 -1.01 5.54
N PHE A 277 -15.76 -0.11 4.57
CA PHE A 277 -15.56 1.33 4.66
C PHE A 277 -16.88 2.13 4.51
N PRO A 278 -17.92 1.87 5.35
CA PRO A 278 -19.26 2.47 5.17
C PRO A 278 -19.30 3.99 5.35
N HIS A 279 -18.22 4.57 5.86
CA HIS A 279 -18.06 6.01 6.06
C HIS A 279 -17.47 6.76 4.85
N LEU A 280 -17.14 6.04 3.77
CA LEU A 280 -16.61 6.60 2.53
C LEU A 280 -17.66 6.51 1.41
N ASP A 281 -17.76 7.55 0.57
CA ASP A 281 -18.51 7.49 -0.70
C ASP A 281 -17.65 6.78 -1.74
N ILE A 282 -17.62 5.44 -1.67
CA ILE A 282 -16.77 4.57 -2.48
C ILE A 282 -17.62 3.63 -3.33
N ARG A 283 -17.32 3.59 -4.63
CA ARG A 283 -17.93 2.69 -5.61
C ARG A 283 -16.88 1.88 -6.34
N ILE A 284 -17.28 0.71 -6.86
CA ILE A 284 -16.40 -0.13 -7.67
C ILE A 284 -16.76 -0.01 -9.16
N SER A 285 -15.73 0.20 -9.97
CA SER A 285 -15.87 0.18 -11.44
C SER A 285 -15.95 -1.27 -11.93
N ARG A 286 -16.89 -1.53 -12.82
CA ARG A 286 -17.02 -2.80 -13.52
C ARG A 286 -16.35 -2.79 -14.91
N LEU A 287 -15.61 -1.72 -15.22
CA LEU A 287 -15.09 -1.50 -16.58
C LEU A 287 -14.31 -2.71 -17.11
N LEU A 288 -13.33 -3.20 -16.38
CA LEU A 288 -12.58 -4.41 -16.78
C LEU A 288 -13.42 -5.68 -16.64
N GLU A 289 -14.22 -5.79 -15.57
CA GLU A 289 -15.04 -6.99 -15.33
C GLU A 289 -16.02 -7.24 -16.47
N ASP A 290 -16.64 -6.18 -17.02
CA ASP A 290 -17.66 -6.29 -18.05
C ASP A 290 -17.09 -6.34 -19.48
N ASN A 291 -15.86 -5.85 -19.73
CA ASN A 291 -15.31 -5.70 -21.08
C ASN A 291 -14.09 -6.60 -21.38
N ALA A 292 -13.48 -7.22 -20.38
CA ALA A 292 -12.30 -8.04 -20.57
C ALA A 292 -12.63 -9.35 -21.29
N THR A 293 -11.85 -9.66 -22.33
CA THR A 293 -11.92 -10.91 -23.06
C THR A 293 -11.35 -12.08 -22.23
N PRO A 294 -11.61 -13.34 -22.62
CA PRO A 294 -10.95 -14.49 -21.99
C PRO A 294 -9.41 -14.42 -22.05
N ALA A 295 -8.84 -13.85 -23.10
CA ALA A 295 -7.39 -13.64 -23.23
C ALA A 295 -6.88 -12.61 -22.23
N ASP A 296 -7.60 -11.50 -22.03
CA ASP A 296 -7.27 -10.47 -21.05
C ASP A 296 -7.30 -11.04 -19.62
N ARG A 297 -8.28 -11.89 -19.32
CA ARG A 297 -8.39 -12.59 -18.03
C ARG A 297 -7.21 -13.55 -17.80
N ALA A 298 -6.83 -14.30 -18.84
CA ALA A 298 -5.67 -15.20 -18.75
C ALA A 298 -4.33 -14.43 -18.61
N ALA A 299 -4.25 -13.24 -19.20
CA ALA A 299 -3.08 -12.37 -19.12
C ALA A 299 -3.04 -11.53 -17.80
N HIS A 300 -4.09 -11.56 -16.97
CA HIS A 300 -4.22 -10.77 -15.73
C HIS A 300 -3.97 -9.28 -15.95
N ILE A 301 -4.59 -8.71 -17.00
CA ILE A 301 -4.37 -7.31 -17.35
C ILE A 301 -4.90 -6.35 -16.27
N ASP A 302 -4.25 -5.21 -16.17
CA ASP A 302 -4.73 -4.05 -15.40
C ASP A 302 -5.40 -3.00 -16.33
N LEU A 303 -5.94 -1.94 -15.75
CA LEU A 303 -6.58 -0.86 -16.52
C LEU A 303 -5.61 -0.17 -17.48
N ALA A 304 -4.33 -0.03 -17.11
CA ALA A 304 -3.33 0.56 -17.99
C ALA A 304 -3.02 -0.34 -19.20
N ASP A 305 -2.94 -1.64 -19.00
CA ASP A 305 -2.74 -2.59 -20.08
C ASP A 305 -3.92 -2.54 -21.07
N TRP A 306 -5.15 -2.45 -20.58
CA TRP A 306 -6.36 -2.29 -21.39
C TRP A 306 -6.35 -0.98 -22.21
N ILE A 307 -5.95 0.14 -21.60
CA ILE A 307 -5.80 1.44 -22.28
C ILE A 307 -4.71 1.37 -23.35
N ILE A 308 -3.55 0.76 -23.04
CA ILE A 308 -2.44 0.62 -23.98
C ILE A 308 -2.86 -0.21 -25.19
N GLN A 309 -3.58 -1.32 -25.01
CA GLN A 309 -4.13 -2.12 -26.12
C GLN A 309 -5.04 -1.27 -27.01
N PHE A 310 -5.92 -0.47 -26.40
CA PHE A 310 -6.79 0.45 -27.17
C PHE A 310 -5.98 1.46 -27.99
N LEU A 311 -4.94 2.05 -27.42
CA LEU A 311 -4.06 3.02 -28.12
C LEU A 311 -3.25 2.37 -29.25
N THR A 312 -2.85 1.12 -29.11
CA THR A 312 -2.06 0.41 -30.13
C THR A 312 -2.91 -0.09 -31.27
N ASN A 313 -4.15 -0.50 -31.00
CA ASN A 313 -5.08 -1.01 -32.04
C ASN A 313 -5.73 0.10 -32.86
N ASN A 314 -5.64 1.37 -32.46
CA ASN A 314 -6.21 2.52 -33.16
C ASN A 314 -5.15 3.42 -33.83
N LYS A 315 -3.90 2.94 -33.96
CA LYS A 315 -2.84 3.53 -34.79
C LYS A 315 -2.80 2.85 -36.13
#